data_2d86a35c13a2f044d70281c25a715842
#
_entry.id   2d86a35c13a2f044d70281c25a715842
#
_cell.length_a   1.000
_cell.length_b   1.000
_cell.length_c   1.000
_cell.angle_alpha   90.00
_cell.angle_beta   90.00
_cell.angle_gamma   90.00
#
_symmetry.space_group_name_H-M   'P 1'
#
loop_
_entity.id
_entity.type
_entity.pdbx_description
1 polymer ?
#
loop_
_entity_poly.entity_id
_entity_poly.type
_entity_poly.pdbx_seq_one_letter_code
_entity_poly.pdbx_strand_id
1 'polypeptide(L)'
;FDNAGNVNASVIGDYNKPKVRMPGGAGSAVLIPTAKRAIIWRTKHDVRTFVKKVDFVTTQGNIDRIVTPLCIFRMYDGELILDSIHPTSSIEEVASNTGFDIRYIDISYTPLPTKQEMDMLAKIDPHDYRNMEFGQK
;
A
#
# COMPACT_ATOMS: atom_id res chain seq x y z
N PHE A 1 7.46 1.79 -1.75
CA PHE A 1 6.88 3.15 -1.80
C PHE A 1 7.67 4.06 -0.89
N ASP A 2 7.81 5.33 -1.25
CA ASP A 2 8.26 6.37 -0.32
C ASP A 2 7.13 7.36 -0.01
N ASN A 3 7.42 8.32 0.89
CA ASN A 3 6.42 9.29 1.35
C ASN A 3 5.84 10.16 0.24
N ALA A 4 6.60 10.41 -0.84
CA ALA A 4 6.11 11.18 -1.99
C ALA A 4 5.23 10.35 -2.96
N GLY A 5 4.90 9.10 -2.62
CA GLY A 5 4.13 8.22 -3.47
C GLY A 5 4.88 7.66 -4.68
N ASN A 6 6.21 7.75 -4.68
CA ASN A 6 7.00 7.09 -5.70
C ASN A 6 6.93 5.57 -5.52
N VAL A 7 6.80 4.86 -6.63
CA VAL A 7 6.72 3.40 -6.68
C VAL A 7 7.98 2.83 -7.31
N ASN A 8 8.64 1.93 -6.60
CA ASN A 8 9.77 1.17 -7.13
C ASN A 8 9.39 -0.31 -7.30
N ALA A 9 9.34 -0.75 -8.54
CA ALA A 9 9.17 -2.15 -8.92
C ALA A 9 10.33 -2.64 -9.83
N SER A 10 11.43 -1.88 -9.90
CA SER A 10 12.51 -2.12 -10.87
C SER A 10 13.80 -2.63 -10.24
N VAL A 11 14.35 -1.92 -9.25
CA VAL A 11 15.65 -2.29 -8.68
C VAL A 11 15.76 -1.91 -7.19
N ILE A 12 16.55 -2.65 -6.45
CA ILE A 12 17.07 -2.27 -5.14
C ILE A 12 18.56 -2.01 -5.33
N GLY A 13 19.03 -0.82 -4.91
CA GLY A 13 20.37 -0.33 -5.13
C GLY A 13 20.52 0.42 -6.45
N ASP A 14 21.75 0.56 -6.92
CA ASP A 14 22.07 1.26 -8.17
C ASP A 14 21.44 0.57 -9.39
N TYR A 15 20.87 1.38 -10.32
CA TYR A 15 20.19 0.86 -11.51
C TYR A 15 21.10 0.03 -12.43
N ASN A 16 22.35 0.43 -12.57
CA ASN A 16 23.31 -0.24 -13.45
C ASN A 16 23.99 -1.44 -12.78
N LYS A 17 24.06 -1.42 -11.42
CA LYS A 17 24.61 -2.51 -10.60
C LYS A 17 23.66 -2.85 -9.44
N PRO A 18 22.49 -3.37 -9.71
CA PRO A 18 21.48 -3.59 -8.67
C PRO A 18 21.84 -4.72 -7.73
N LYS A 19 21.50 -4.55 -6.45
CA LYS A 19 21.49 -5.64 -5.47
C LYS A 19 20.38 -6.64 -5.77
N VAL A 20 19.22 -6.12 -6.20
CA VAL A 20 18.08 -6.92 -6.63
C VAL A 20 17.47 -6.29 -7.86
N ARG A 21 17.22 -7.09 -8.90
CA ARG A 21 16.43 -6.72 -10.06
C ARG A 21 15.03 -7.26 -9.89
N MET A 22 14.03 -6.39 -9.96
CA MET A 22 12.62 -6.71 -9.90
C MET A 22 12.02 -6.72 -11.32
N PRO A 23 10.79 -7.22 -11.51
CA PRO A 23 10.19 -7.41 -12.85
C PRO A 23 9.88 -6.10 -13.60
N GLY A 24 9.90 -4.96 -12.92
CA GLY A 24 9.52 -3.66 -13.49
C GLY A 24 8.05 -3.31 -13.25
N GLY A 25 7.62 -2.19 -13.79
CA GLY A 25 6.30 -1.62 -13.52
C GLY A 25 5.14 -2.33 -14.21
N ALA A 26 5.41 -3.07 -15.28
CA ALA A 26 4.36 -3.65 -16.13
C ALA A 26 3.20 -2.65 -16.37
N GLY A 27 1.94 -3.08 -16.21
CA GLY A 27 0.78 -2.20 -16.34
C GLY A 27 0.75 -1.03 -15.37
N SER A 28 1.31 -1.16 -14.16
CA SER A 28 1.30 -0.10 -13.17
C SER A 28 2.08 1.15 -13.61
N ALA A 29 3.12 0.99 -14.43
CA ALA A 29 3.89 2.11 -14.98
C ALA A 29 3.05 3.05 -15.86
N VAL A 30 1.97 2.53 -16.45
CA VAL A 30 1.02 3.29 -17.28
C VAL A 30 -0.24 3.63 -16.48
N LEU A 31 -0.81 2.67 -15.76
CA LEU A 31 -2.09 2.84 -15.10
C LEU A 31 -2.04 3.89 -13.98
N ILE A 32 -0.97 3.91 -13.16
CA ILE A 32 -0.87 4.86 -12.04
C ILE A 32 -0.85 6.33 -12.53
N PRO A 33 -0.04 6.72 -13.54
CA PRO A 33 -0.03 8.11 -14.01
C PRO A 33 -1.22 8.48 -14.89
N THR A 34 -1.89 7.53 -15.54
CA THR A 34 -2.97 7.82 -16.49
C THR A 34 -4.37 7.65 -15.91
N ALA A 35 -4.54 6.85 -14.87
CA ALA A 35 -5.82 6.73 -14.19
C ALA A 35 -6.18 8.04 -13.50
N LYS A 36 -7.46 8.41 -13.52
CA LYS A 36 -7.95 9.58 -12.77
C LYS A 36 -7.69 9.45 -11.27
N ARG A 37 -7.69 8.21 -10.77
CA ARG A 37 -7.53 7.87 -9.36
C ARG A 37 -7.02 6.44 -9.26
N ALA A 38 -5.89 6.23 -8.61
CA ALA A 38 -5.32 4.91 -8.37
C ALA A 38 -5.42 4.54 -6.88
N ILE A 39 -6.03 3.40 -6.60
CA ILE A 39 -6.02 2.79 -5.27
C ILE A 39 -5.10 1.57 -5.37
N ILE A 40 -4.07 1.53 -4.53
CA ILE A 40 -3.11 0.43 -4.50
C ILE A 40 -3.40 -0.42 -3.28
N TRP A 41 -3.50 -1.72 -3.49
CA TRP A 41 -3.62 -2.69 -2.41
C TRP A 41 -2.32 -3.47 -2.23
N ARG A 42 -1.89 -3.65 -0.97
CA ARG A 42 -0.69 -4.40 -0.61
C ARG A 42 -1.02 -5.44 0.44
N THR A 43 -0.47 -6.64 0.26
CA THR A 43 -0.59 -7.74 1.21
C THR A 43 0.43 -7.69 2.34
N LYS A 44 1.43 -6.80 2.23
CA LYS A 44 2.48 -6.61 3.24
C LYS A 44 2.67 -5.15 3.56
N HIS A 45 2.89 -4.88 4.86
CA HIS A 45 3.29 -3.58 5.36
C HIS A 45 4.54 -3.77 6.23
N ASP A 46 5.67 -3.34 5.73
CA ASP A 46 6.96 -3.41 6.42
C ASP A 46 7.90 -2.30 5.92
N VAL A 47 8.99 -2.07 6.64
CA VAL A 47 10.02 -1.06 6.30
C VAL A 47 10.74 -1.32 4.97
N ARG A 48 10.55 -2.48 4.34
CA ARG A 48 11.07 -2.81 3.00
C ARG A 48 10.08 -2.41 1.92
N THR A 49 8.79 -2.39 2.25
CA THR A 49 7.71 -1.95 1.37
C THR A 49 7.54 -0.43 1.40
N PHE A 50 7.60 0.16 2.60
CA PHE A 50 7.50 1.60 2.82
C PHE A 50 8.86 2.13 3.29
N VAL A 51 9.62 2.71 2.38
CA VAL A 51 11.00 3.15 2.58
C VAL A 51 11.08 4.68 2.67
N LYS A 52 12.10 5.21 3.32
CA LYS A 52 12.33 6.66 3.40
C LYS A 52 12.44 7.30 2.01
N LYS A 53 13.10 6.61 1.08
CA LYS A 53 13.26 7.01 -0.31
C LYS A 53 13.49 5.77 -1.15
N VAL A 54 12.80 5.67 -2.28
CA VAL A 54 13.00 4.57 -3.23
C VAL A 54 14.34 4.75 -3.98
N ASP A 55 15.02 3.64 -4.26
CA ASP A 55 16.28 3.65 -5.01
C ASP A 55 16.08 4.01 -6.50
N PHE A 56 14.89 3.74 -7.01
CA PHE A 56 14.51 4.03 -8.40
C PHE A 56 13.01 4.32 -8.46
N VAL A 57 12.62 5.31 -9.25
CA VAL A 57 11.20 5.60 -9.48
C VAL A 57 10.76 4.87 -10.75
N THR A 58 10.06 3.76 -10.58
CA THR A 58 9.45 3.03 -11.71
C THR A 58 8.24 3.79 -12.24
N THR A 59 7.44 4.33 -11.33
CA THR A 59 6.27 5.15 -11.67
C THR A 59 5.89 6.05 -10.49
N GLN A 60 5.23 7.13 -10.80
CA GLN A 60 4.50 7.99 -9.86
C GLN A 60 3.26 8.53 -10.57
N GLY A 61 2.32 9.10 -9.84
CA GLY A 61 1.13 9.71 -10.46
C GLY A 61 -0.04 9.78 -9.50
N ASN A 62 -1.22 9.45 -10.00
CA ASN A 62 -2.51 9.73 -9.35
C ASN A 62 -2.89 8.69 -8.28
N ILE A 63 -1.94 8.39 -7.37
CA ILE A 63 -2.24 7.57 -6.20
C ILE A 63 -3.14 8.38 -5.26
N ASP A 64 -4.31 7.81 -4.97
CA ASP A 64 -5.24 8.36 -3.98
C ASP A 64 -5.10 7.65 -2.64
N ARG A 65 -5.06 6.33 -2.65
CA ARG A 65 -4.95 5.49 -1.44
C ARG A 65 -3.96 4.35 -1.64
N ILE A 66 -3.30 3.97 -0.55
CA ILE A 66 -2.60 2.70 -0.43
C ILE A 66 -3.20 1.95 0.76
N VAL A 67 -3.85 0.82 0.48
CA VAL A 67 -4.46 -0.06 1.48
C VAL A 67 -3.48 -1.17 1.82
N THR A 68 -3.24 -1.38 3.10
CA THR A 68 -2.28 -2.37 3.63
C THR A 68 -2.96 -3.23 4.70
N PRO A 69 -2.32 -4.28 5.23
CA PRO A 69 -2.87 -5.02 6.38
C PRO A 69 -2.98 -4.23 7.69
N LEU A 70 -2.26 -3.11 7.82
CA LEU A 70 -2.24 -2.33 9.07
C LEU A 70 -3.10 -1.07 9.01
N CYS A 71 -3.14 -0.42 7.84
CA CYS A 71 -3.72 0.91 7.71
C CYS A 71 -4.08 1.26 6.27
N ILE A 72 -4.70 2.42 6.10
CA ILE A 72 -4.88 3.09 4.82
C ILE A 72 -4.07 4.37 4.86
N PHE A 73 -3.17 4.54 3.89
CA PHE A 73 -2.57 5.83 3.56
C PHE A 73 -3.38 6.54 2.49
N ARG A 74 -3.39 7.86 2.51
CA ARG A 74 -3.89 8.70 1.41
C ARG A 74 -2.85 9.70 0.98
N MET A 75 -2.89 10.06 -0.30
CA MET A 75 -2.10 11.18 -0.80
C MET A 75 -2.76 12.50 -0.39
N TYR A 76 -2.01 13.38 0.22
CA TYR A 76 -2.44 14.71 0.63
C TYR A 76 -1.28 15.69 0.52
N ASP A 77 -1.46 16.74 -0.25
CA ASP A 77 -0.45 17.79 -0.48
C ASP A 77 0.94 17.26 -0.89
N GLY A 78 0.93 16.23 -1.76
CA GLY A 78 2.15 15.61 -2.29
C GLY A 78 2.83 14.59 -1.37
N GLU A 79 2.22 14.23 -0.24
CA GLU A 79 2.75 13.25 0.71
C GLU A 79 1.71 12.18 1.07
N LEU A 80 2.20 10.98 1.34
CA LEU A 80 1.40 9.92 1.95
C LEU A 80 1.21 10.23 3.44
N ILE A 81 -0.03 10.45 3.83
CA ILE A 81 -0.43 10.60 5.24
C ILE A 81 -1.29 9.42 5.68
N LEU A 82 -1.28 9.12 6.96
CA LEU A 82 -2.14 8.10 7.54
C LEU A 82 -3.59 8.58 7.56
N ASP A 83 -4.47 7.85 6.88
CA ASP A 83 -5.89 8.16 6.75
C ASP A 83 -6.73 7.41 7.81
N SER A 84 -6.49 6.11 7.95
CA SER A 84 -7.12 5.30 8.99
C SER A 84 -6.25 4.10 9.38
N ILE A 85 -6.46 3.63 10.62
CA ILE A 85 -5.81 2.42 11.16
C ILE A 85 -6.84 1.30 11.16
N HIS A 86 -6.44 0.08 10.79
CA HIS A 86 -7.34 -1.06 10.93
C HIS A 86 -7.54 -1.40 12.41
N PRO A 87 -8.74 -1.85 12.82
CA PRO A 87 -9.05 -2.14 14.24
C PRO A 87 -8.15 -3.20 14.90
N THR A 88 -7.44 -3.98 14.09
CA THR A 88 -6.47 -4.99 14.53
C THR A 88 -5.04 -4.48 14.70
N SER A 89 -4.80 -3.18 14.42
CA SER A 89 -3.48 -2.55 14.41
C SER A 89 -3.44 -1.34 15.33
N SER A 90 -2.24 -0.81 15.58
CA SER A 90 -2.02 0.43 16.32
C SER A 90 -1.15 1.42 15.54
N ILE A 91 -1.13 2.68 15.98
CA ILE A 91 -0.30 3.72 15.36
C ILE A 91 1.20 3.39 15.52
N GLU A 92 1.58 2.82 16.66
CA GLU A 92 2.95 2.40 16.97
C GLU A 92 3.39 1.27 16.06
N GLU A 93 2.48 0.32 15.77
CA GLU A 93 2.74 -0.77 14.84
C GLU A 93 2.91 -0.25 13.42
N VAL A 94 2.04 0.66 12.95
CA VAL A 94 2.17 1.31 11.65
C VAL A 94 3.49 2.08 11.57
N ALA A 95 3.84 2.86 12.59
CA ALA A 95 5.06 3.65 12.63
C ALA A 95 6.33 2.79 12.60
N SER A 96 6.37 1.71 13.39
CA SER A 96 7.54 0.81 13.44
C SER A 96 7.75 0.01 12.14
N ASN A 97 6.70 -0.14 11.34
CA ASN A 97 6.75 -0.84 10.05
C ASN A 97 6.84 0.11 8.84
N THR A 98 6.95 1.43 9.05
CA THR A 98 7.07 2.43 7.99
C THR A 98 8.45 3.10 8.05
N GLY A 99 9.14 3.19 6.92
CA GLY A 99 10.49 3.75 6.83
C GLY A 99 10.56 5.29 6.74
N PHE A 100 9.43 5.97 6.84
CA PHE A 100 9.33 7.44 6.88
C PHE A 100 8.44 7.89 8.05
N ASP A 101 8.55 9.17 8.44
CA ASP A 101 7.76 9.73 9.52
C ASP A 101 6.29 9.82 9.12
N ILE A 102 5.41 9.23 9.95
CA ILE A 102 3.98 9.20 9.69
C ILE A 102 3.36 10.53 10.09
N ARG A 103 2.67 11.15 9.14
CA ARG A 103 1.82 12.32 9.36
C ARG A 103 0.35 11.93 9.25
N TYR A 104 -0.50 12.63 9.97
CA TYR A 104 -1.95 12.51 9.92
C TYR A 104 -2.59 13.86 10.22
N ILE A 105 -3.83 14.06 9.77
CA ILE A 105 -4.64 15.24 10.12
C ILE A 105 -5.58 14.85 11.26
N ASP A 106 -6.42 13.85 10.99
CA ASP A 106 -7.30 13.22 11.97
C ASP A 106 -7.14 11.71 11.83
N ILE A 107 -6.97 11.02 12.95
CA ILE A 107 -6.87 9.56 12.94
C ILE A 107 -8.25 8.97 13.19
N SER A 108 -8.67 8.09 12.29
CA SER A 108 -9.86 7.27 12.44
C SER A 108 -9.52 5.79 12.37
N TYR A 109 -10.40 4.95 12.88
CA TYR A 109 -10.34 3.52 12.61
C TYR A 109 -11.09 3.21 11.32
N THR A 110 -10.50 2.32 10.51
CA THR A 110 -11.19 1.79 9.33
C THR A 110 -12.46 1.08 9.78
N PRO A 111 -13.65 1.42 9.23
CA PRO A 111 -14.88 0.75 9.60
C PRO A 111 -14.80 -0.77 9.34
N LEU A 112 -15.30 -1.55 10.28
CA LEU A 112 -15.49 -2.98 10.03
C LEU A 112 -16.61 -3.20 9.03
N PRO A 113 -16.53 -4.26 8.21
CA PRO A 113 -17.61 -4.60 7.28
C PRO A 113 -18.89 -4.92 8.06
N THR A 114 -20.01 -4.51 7.51
CA THR A 114 -21.33 -4.85 8.05
C THR A 114 -21.64 -6.34 7.88
N LYS A 115 -22.59 -6.85 8.67
CA LYS A 115 -23.05 -8.22 8.51
C LYS A 115 -23.54 -8.50 7.09
N GLN A 116 -24.25 -7.56 6.47
CA GLN A 116 -24.77 -7.69 5.10
C GLN A 116 -23.63 -7.83 4.07
N GLU A 117 -22.57 -7.04 4.22
CA GLU A 117 -21.37 -7.13 3.36
C GLU A 117 -20.67 -8.47 3.53
N MET A 118 -20.51 -8.95 4.77
CA MET A 118 -19.92 -10.25 5.06
C MET A 118 -20.76 -11.40 4.50
N ASP A 119 -22.09 -11.37 4.66
CA ASP A 119 -23.00 -12.37 4.11
C ASP A 119 -22.96 -12.38 2.57
N MET A 120 -22.84 -11.20 1.95
CA MET A 120 -22.69 -11.09 0.49
C MET A 120 -21.33 -11.63 0.03
N LEU A 121 -20.26 -11.29 0.74
CA LEU A 121 -18.91 -11.78 0.44
C LEU A 121 -18.85 -13.30 0.50
N ALA A 122 -19.46 -13.92 1.53
CA ALA A 122 -19.52 -15.36 1.65
C ALA A 122 -20.27 -16.04 0.50
N LYS A 123 -21.29 -15.38 -0.09
CA LYS A 123 -22.01 -15.88 -1.27
C LYS A 123 -21.19 -15.77 -2.56
N ILE A 124 -20.43 -14.68 -2.72
CA ILE A 124 -19.64 -14.42 -3.93
C ILE A 124 -18.34 -15.26 -3.93
N ASP A 125 -17.74 -15.40 -2.76
CA ASP A 125 -16.47 -16.12 -2.57
C ASP A 125 -16.61 -17.28 -1.55
N PRO A 126 -17.38 -18.33 -1.88
CA PRO A 126 -17.64 -19.46 -0.97
C PRO A 126 -16.41 -20.30 -0.68
N HIS A 127 -15.37 -20.19 -1.49
CA HIS A 127 -14.11 -20.93 -1.37
C HIS A 127 -12.98 -20.10 -0.76
N ASP A 128 -13.27 -18.86 -0.33
CA ASP A 128 -12.32 -17.97 0.34
C ASP A 128 -11.06 -17.65 -0.49
N TYR A 129 -11.20 -17.57 -1.82
CA TYR A 129 -10.10 -17.27 -2.75
C TYR A 129 -9.42 -15.93 -2.46
N ARG A 130 -10.11 -14.96 -1.85
CA ARG A 130 -9.55 -13.68 -1.42
C ARG A 130 -8.35 -13.81 -0.48
N ASN A 131 -8.26 -14.95 0.24
CA ASN A 131 -7.17 -15.18 1.19
C ASN A 131 -5.95 -15.87 0.57
N MET A 132 -5.99 -16.27 -0.70
CA MET A 132 -4.86 -16.93 -1.38
C MET A 132 -3.58 -16.07 -1.38
N GLU A 133 -3.71 -14.75 -1.49
CA GLU A 133 -2.59 -13.81 -1.50
C GLU A 133 -1.91 -13.64 -0.12
N PHE A 134 -2.58 -14.00 0.96
CA PHE A 134 -2.04 -13.85 2.33
C PHE A 134 -1.27 -15.08 2.83
N GLY A 135 -1.19 -16.13 2.03
CA GLY A 135 -0.61 -17.41 2.44
C GLY A 135 -1.55 -18.17 3.40
N GLN A 136 -1.56 -19.47 3.30
CA GLN A 136 -2.22 -20.30 4.33
C GLN A 136 -1.39 -20.19 5.63
N LYS A 137 -2.06 -19.81 6.72
CA LYS A 137 -1.50 -19.90 8.06
C LYS A 137 -1.45 -21.36 8.49
#